data_b6d8aba1c990c6c91865a8823e61f44d
#
_entry.id   b6d8aba1c990c6c91865a8823e61f44d
#
_cell.length_a   1.000
_cell.length_b   1.000
_cell.length_c   1.000
_cell.angle_alpha   90.00
_cell.angle_beta   90.00
_cell.angle_gamma   90.00
#
_symmetry.space_group_name_H-M   'P 1'
#
loop_
_entity.id
_entity.type
_entity.pdbx_description
1 polymer ?
#
loop_
_entity_poly.entity_id
_entity_poly.type
_entity_poly.pdbx_seq_one_letter_code
_entity_poly.pdbx_strand_id
1 'polypeptide(L)'
;MGLDEGRTFFGIERSAAREGYHQNLDIDRKVFTKAEKKKLWGKAPEKLTTSLNLEETQVRWQRSLRGGKGKGRVDVDVRVSDDVGDFVCGFIYYATLKAMGDRRDVVFLHVPQLKTEGALETGLEVTTALITAVVEVWLETKDG
;
A
#
# COMPACT_ATOMS: atom_id res chain seq x y z
N MET A 1 -4.48 -3.99 -0.72
CA MET A 1 -5.20 -2.98 0.08
C MET A 1 -5.56 -3.59 1.43
N GLY A 2 -5.40 -2.83 2.50
CA GLY A 2 -5.73 -3.22 3.87
C GLY A 2 -6.43 -2.13 4.65
N LEU A 3 -7.22 -2.53 5.63
CA LEU A 3 -7.83 -1.62 6.60
C LEU A 3 -6.85 -1.37 7.75
N ASP A 4 -6.65 -0.11 8.10
CA ASP A 4 -5.96 0.31 9.32
C ASP A 4 -6.89 1.18 10.15
N GLU A 5 -7.46 0.60 11.19
CA GLU A 5 -8.47 1.25 12.03
C GLU A 5 -7.91 2.42 12.85
N GLY A 6 -6.60 2.47 13.05
CA GLY A 6 -5.93 3.54 13.76
C GLY A 6 -5.64 4.78 12.92
N ARG A 7 -5.80 4.68 11.60
CA ARG A 7 -5.50 5.77 10.68
C ARG A 7 -6.72 6.63 10.38
N THR A 8 -6.46 7.91 10.14
CA THR A 8 -7.45 8.90 9.66
C THR A 8 -7.17 9.35 8.22
N PHE A 9 -6.19 8.72 7.54
CA PHE A 9 -5.74 9.05 6.20
C PHE A 9 -5.62 7.79 5.34
N PHE A 10 -5.64 7.98 4.03
CA PHE A 10 -5.30 6.93 3.05
C PHE A 10 -3.79 6.93 2.84
N GLY A 11 -3.15 5.78 3.01
CA GLY A 11 -1.70 5.66 2.93
C GLY A 11 -1.24 4.71 1.84
N ILE A 12 -0.35 5.14 0.92
CA ILE A 12 0.37 4.25 0.03
C ILE A 12 1.71 3.89 0.64
N GLU A 13 1.96 2.60 0.82
CA GLU A 13 3.13 2.12 1.55
C GLU A 13 4.36 2.02 0.64
N ARG A 14 5.49 2.56 1.11
CA ARG A 14 6.75 2.54 0.35
C ARG A 14 7.42 1.17 0.35
N SER A 15 7.38 0.48 1.45
CA SER A 15 8.19 -0.72 1.68
C SER A 15 7.59 -1.64 2.72
N ALA A 16 8.11 -2.87 2.77
CA ALA A 16 7.80 -3.82 3.82
C ALA A 16 9.07 -4.51 4.32
N ALA A 17 9.09 -4.86 5.61
CA ALA A 17 10.18 -5.58 6.25
C ALA A 17 9.98 -7.09 6.14
N ARG A 18 11.09 -7.85 6.16
CA ARG A 18 11.09 -9.31 6.22
C ARG A 18 10.78 -9.85 7.61
N GLU A 19 10.99 -9.05 8.64
CA GLU A 19 10.93 -9.44 10.05
C GLU A 19 9.65 -8.93 10.74
N GLY A 20 9.37 -9.48 11.92
CA GLY A 20 8.28 -9.04 12.80
C GLY A 20 7.11 -10.03 12.88
N TYR A 21 6.80 -10.72 11.82
CA TYR A 21 5.56 -11.53 11.68
C TYR A 21 5.46 -12.73 12.63
N HIS A 22 6.57 -13.24 13.16
CA HIS A 22 6.60 -14.35 14.09
C HIS A 22 6.01 -14.01 15.49
N GLN A 23 5.69 -12.76 15.75
CA GLN A 23 5.07 -12.31 16.99
C GLN A 23 3.54 -12.33 16.93
N ASN A 24 2.97 -12.47 15.74
CA ASN A 24 1.54 -12.39 15.51
C ASN A 24 0.96 -13.79 15.26
N LEU A 25 -0.14 -14.10 15.94
CA LEU A 25 -0.89 -15.34 15.72
C LEU A 25 -1.83 -15.19 14.52
N ASP A 26 -1.96 -16.24 13.73
CA ASP A 26 -3.01 -16.35 12.72
C ASP A 26 -4.34 -16.75 13.36
N ILE A 27 -5.38 -16.96 12.53
CA ILE A 27 -6.72 -17.34 12.97
C ILE A 27 -6.74 -18.71 13.66
N ASP A 28 -5.80 -19.60 13.33
CA ASP A 28 -5.62 -20.92 13.96
C ASP A 28 -4.69 -20.88 15.17
N ARG A 29 -4.31 -19.68 15.63
CA ARG A 29 -3.37 -19.43 16.73
C ARG A 29 -1.96 -19.97 16.45
N LYS A 30 -1.57 -20.05 15.20
CA LYS A 30 -0.22 -20.40 14.76
C LYS A 30 0.57 -19.15 14.43
N VAL A 31 1.88 -19.24 14.58
CA VAL A 31 2.80 -18.17 14.21
C VAL A 31 3.55 -18.53 12.92
N PHE A 32 3.89 -17.53 12.13
CA PHE A 32 4.87 -17.68 11.06
C PHE A 32 6.25 -17.85 11.67
N THR A 33 6.73 -19.08 11.70
CA THR A 33 7.96 -19.43 12.40
C THR A 33 9.22 -18.91 11.70
N LYS A 34 10.30 -18.74 12.45
CA LYS A 34 11.62 -18.39 11.89
C LYS A 34 12.10 -19.43 10.87
N ALA A 35 11.74 -20.71 11.05
CA ALA A 35 12.07 -21.79 10.12
C ALA A 35 11.33 -21.63 8.79
N GLU A 36 10.02 -21.36 8.82
CA GLU A 36 9.22 -21.08 7.62
C GLU A 36 9.71 -19.82 6.90
N LYS A 37 10.01 -18.76 7.63
CA LYS A 37 10.62 -17.55 7.06
C LYS A 37 11.92 -17.87 6.32
N LYS A 38 12.82 -18.64 6.95
CA LYS A 38 14.08 -19.06 6.35
C LYS A 38 13.86 -19.89 5.07
N LYS A 39 12.86 -20.76 5.10
CA LYS A 39 12.50 -21.60 3.93
C LYS A 39 11.93 -20.76 2.77
N LEU A 40 11.01 -19.83 3.05
CA LEU A 40 10.30 -19.04 2.05
C LEU A 40 11.14 -17.86 1.53
N TRP A 41 11.81 -17.16 2.42
CA TRP A 41 12.48 -15.90 2.10
C TRP A 41 14.01 -15.97 2.18
N GLY A 42 14.55 -16.99 2.86
CA GLY A 42 15.97 -17.30 2.88
C GLY A 42 16.85 -16.07 3.14
N LYS A 43 17.69 -15.77 2.15
CA LYS A 43 18.61 -14.62 2.14
C LYS A 43 18.01 -13.37 1.46
N ALA A 44 16.69 -13.32 1.26
CA ALA A 44 16.07 -12.12 0.68
C ALA A 44 16.37 -10.87 1.54
N PRO A 45 16.39 -9.69 0.95
CA PRO A 45 16.68 -8.44 1.68
C PRO A 45 15.80 -8.26 2.91
N GLU A 46 16.34 -7.63 3.94
CA GLU A 46 15.58 -7.33 5.17
C GLU A 46 14.42 -6.37 4.93
N LYS A 47 14.53 -5.53 3.92
CA LYS A 47 13.51 -4.58 3.50
C LYS A 47 13.39 -4.58 1.98
N LEU A 48 12.17 -4.62 1.47
CA LEU A 48 11.87 -4.45 0.06
C LEU A 48 11.04 -3.19 -0.14
N THR A 49 11.42 -2.43 -1.17
CA THR A 49 10.79 -1.15 -1.52
C THR A 49 10.17 -1.27 -2.91
N THR A 50 9.00 -0.65 -3.09
CA THR A 50 8.41 -0.54 -4.43
C THR A 50 9.32 0.24 -5.37
N SER A 51 9.28 -0.09 -6.65
CA SER A 51 9.98 0.67 -7.70
C SER A 51 9.15 1.85 -8.22
N LEU A 52 7.88 1.94 -7.82
CA LEU A 52 7.00 3.04 -8.23
C LEU A 52 7.45 4.37 -7.60
N ASN A 53 7.39 5.44 -8.37
CA ASN A 53 7.61 6.80 -7.86
C ASN A 53 6.39 7.27 -7.05
N LEU A 54 6.41 6.97 -5.75
CA LEU A 54 5.28 7.27 -4.87
C LEU A 54 5.10 8.76 -4.59
N GLU A 55 6.17 9.56 -4.66
CA GLU A 55 6.12 11.01 -4.49
C GLU A 55 5.31 11.64 -5.62
N GLU A 56 5.66 11.33 -6.86
CA GLU A 56 4.93 11.82 -8.01
C GLU A 56 3.49 11.27 -8.04
N THR A 57 3.32 9.99 -7.68
CA THR A 57 2.00 9.38 -7.55
C THR A 57 1.14 10.13 -6.54
N GLN A 58 1.68 10.48 -5.37
CA GLN A 58 0.95 11.24 -4.35
C GLN A 58 0.53 12.62 -4.85
N VAL A 59 1.41 13.33 -5.56
CA VAL A 59 1.11 14.65 -6.12
C VAL A 59 -0.07 14.57 -7.10
N ARG A 60 -0.06 13.60 -8.02
CA ARG A 60 -1.15 13.39 -8.99
C ARG A 60 -2.44 12.96 -8.31
N TRP A 61 -2.32 12.06 -7.35
CA TRP A 61 -3.45 11.59 -6.54
C TRP A 61 -4.16 12.76 -5.86
N GLN A 62 -3.41 13.60 -5.13
CA GLN A 62 -3.95 14.78 -4.48
C GLN A 62 -4.56 15.77 -5.48
N ARG A 63 -3.92 15.99 -6.63
CA ARG A 63 -4.44 16.87 -7.69
C ARG A 63 -5.77 16.37 -8.23
N SER A 64 -5.88 15.08 -8.50
CA SER A 64 -7.11 14.44 -8.98
C SER A 64 -8.28 14.62 -8.00
N LEU A 65 -8.03 14.52 -6.69
CA LEU A 65 -9.03 14.68 -5.65
C LEU A 65 -9.48 16.15 -5.44
N ARG A 66 -8.59 17.11 -5.73
CA ARG A 66 -8.86 18.56 -5.55
C ARG A 66 -9.50 19.24 -6.74
N GLY A 67 -9.39 18.68 -7.94
CA GLY A 67 -9.65 19.42 -9.17
C GLY A 67 -10.32 18.67 -10.30
N GLY A 68 -11.08 17.62 -10.07
CA GLY A 68 -11.83 16.95 -11.14
C GLY A 68 -12.90 17.87 -11.73
N LYS A 69 -12.80 18.20 -13.05
CA LYS A 69 -13.85 18.95 -13.76
C LYS A 69 -15.19 18.21 -13.60
N GLY A 70 -16.13 18.80 -12.89
CA GLY A 70 -17.51 18.30 -12.72
C GLY A 70 -17.75 17.41 -11.49
N LYS A 71 -16.74 17.11 -10.68
CA LYS A 71 -16.89 16.43 -9.37
C LYS A 71 -16.56 17.40 -8.25
N GLY A 72 -17.30 17.33 -7.15
CA GLY A 72 -17.01 18.10 -5.95
C GLY A 72 -15.59 17.78 -5.45
N ARG A 73 -14.98 18.75 -4.74
CA ARG A 73 -13.69 18.56 -4.09
C ARG A 73 -13.84 17.48 -3.01
N VAL A 74 -13.01 16.44 -3.08
CA VAL A 74 -12.87 15.44 -2.02
C VAL A 74 -11.76 15.90 -1.09
N ASP A 75 -12.13 16.33 0.10
CA ASP A 75 -11.18 16.80 1.11
C ASP A 75 -10.79 15.62 2.02
N VAL A 76 -9.79 14.90 1.59
CA VAL A 76 -9.23 13.74 2.31
C VAL A 76 -7.72 13.86 2.38
N ASP A 77 -7.17 13.31 3.44
CA ASP A 77 -5.73 13.21 3.63
C ASP A 77 -5.20 11.95 2.96
N VAL A 78 -4.29 12.11 2.01
CA VAL A 78 -3.61 11.03 1.30
C VAL A 78 -2.10 11.21 1.41
N ARG A 79 -1.39 10.14 1.79
CA ARG A 79 0.04 10.22 2.12
C ARG A 79 0.82 9.04 1.57
N VAL A 80 2.13 9.25 1.33
CA VAL A 80 3.11 8.16 1.32
C VAL A 80 3.41 7.79 2.77
N SER A 81 3.50 6.50 3.05
CA SER A 81 3.78 5.94 4.38
C SER A 81 4.97 4.98 4.31
N ASP A 82 5.75 4.95 5.38
CA ASP A 82 6.86 4.02 5.57
C ASP A 82 6.57 2.96 6.64
N ASP A 83 5.33 2.84 7.07
CA ASP A 83 4.90 1.94 8.13
C ASP A 83 3.69 1.09 7.70
N VAL A 84 3.95 0.02 6.96
CA VAL A 84 2.93 -0.98 6.60
C VAL A 84 2.58 -1.90 7.77
N GLY A 85 3.32 -1.82 8.86
CA GLY A 85 3.17 -2.68 10.03
C GLY A 85 3.79 -4.07 9.85
N ASP A 86 3.78 -4.83 10.95
CA ASP A 86 4.38 -6.16 11.08
C ASP A 86 3.33 -7.29 11.17
N PHE A 87 2.11 -7.03 10.71
CA PHE A 87 1.00 -7.98 10.69
C PHE A 87 0.68 -8.41 9.24
N VAL A 88 -0.56 -8.81 8.95
CA VAL A 88 -0.98 -9.36 7.66
C VAL A 88 -0.63 -8.43 6.48
N CYS A 89 -0.82 -7.12 6.64
CA CYS A 89 -0.54 -6.14 5.60
C CYS A 89 0.93 -6.12 5.21
N GLY A 90 1.83 -6.03 6.19
CA GLY A 90 3.27 -6.08 5.96
C GLY A 90 3.73 -7.40 5.36
N PHE A 91 3.19 -8.51 5.87
CA PHE A 91 3.49 -9.86 5.36
C PHE A 91 3.14 -10.00 3.87
N ILE A 92 1.89 -9.66 3.50
CA ILE A 92 1.41 -9.76 2.11
C ILE A 92 2.21 -8.82 1.22
N TYR A 93 2.47 -7.60 1.68
CA TYR A 93 3.21 -6.63 0.87
C TYR A 93 4.64 -7.06 0.63
N TYR A 94 5.35 -7.54 1.66
CA TYR A 94 6.70 -8.11 1.51
C TYR A 94 6.71 -9.30 0.54
N ALA A 95 5.79 -10.24 0.73
CA ALA A 95 5.67 -11.42 -0.12
C ALA A 95 5.44 -11.05 -1.60
N THR A 96 4.56 -10.05 -1.85
CA THR A 96 4.26 -9.58 -3.20
C THR A 96 5.46 -8.89 -3.83
N LEU A 97 6.10 -7.95 -3.11
CA LEU A 97 7.31 -7.27 -3.59
C LEU A 97 8.41 -8.27 -3.94
N LYS A 98 8.57 -9.33 -3.12
CA LYS A 98 9.54 -10.40 -3.40
C LYS A 98 9.17 -11.20 -4.64
N ALA A 99 7.89 -11.55 -4.81
CA ALA A 99 7.42 -12.33 -5.96
C ALA A 99 7.58 -11.56 -7.28
N MET A 100 7.49 -10.23 -7.25
CA MET A 100 7.69 -9.38 -8.42
C MET A 100 9.17 -9.23 -8.83
N GLY A 101 10.11 -9.75 -8.02
CA GLY A 101 11.55 -9.74 -8.33
C GLY A 101 12.10 -8.31 -8.47
N ASP A 102 12.81 -8.04 -9.56
CA ASP A 102 13.44 -6.73 -9.77
C ASP A 102 12.44 -5.63 -10.17
N ARG A 103 11.29 -6.00 -10.72
CA ARG A 103 10.27 -5.02 -11.12
C ARG A 103 9.68 -4.28 -9.93
N ARG A 104 9.21 -4.98 -8.91
CA ARG A 104 8.57 -4.45 -7.71
C ARG A 104 7.60 -3.28 -7.94
N ASP A 105 6.95 -3.25 -9.11
CA ASP A 105 5.96 -2.26 -9.52
C ASP A 105 4.60 -2.54 -8.86
N VAL A 106 4.61 -2.53 -7.54
CA VAL A 106 3.48 -2.86 -6.68
C VAL A 106 3.26 -1.73 -5.68
N VAL A 107 2.02 -1.39 -5.43
CA VAL A 107 1.63 -0.47 -4.36
C VAL A 107 0.71 -1.18 -3.37
N PHE A 108 0.86 -0.88 -2.10
CA PHE A 108 -0.07 -1.29 -1.05
C PHE A 108 -0.78 -0.06 -0.49
N LEU A 109 -2.11 -0.09 -0.48
CA LEU A 109 -2.95 0.98 0.05
C LEU A 109 -3.54 0.57 1.40
N HIS A 110 -3.25 1.33 2.44
CA HIS A 110 -4.03 1.32 3.67
C HIS A 110 -5.19 2.32 3.58
N VAL A 111 -6.37 1.84 3.95
CA VAL A 111 -7.59 2.67 4.04
C VAL A 111 -7.98 2.86 5.51
N PRO A 112 -8.46 4.05 5.90
CA PRO A 112 -9.04 4.27 7.22
C PRO A 112 -10.40 3.57 7.32
N GLN A 113 -11.03 3.62 8.50
CA GLN A 113 -12.36 3.07 8.67
C GLN A 113 -13.39 3.76 7.77
N LEU A 114 -14.13 2.96 7.00
CA LEU A 114 -15.17 3.41 6.08
C LEU A 114 -16.54 2.92 6.57
N LYS A 115 -16.98 3.43 7.75
CA LYS A 115 -18.16 2.92 8.47
C LYS A 115 -19.50 3.44 7.97
N THR A 116 -19.52 4.50 7.18
CA THR A 116 -20.73 5.12 6.65
C THR A 116 -20.80 4.96 5.13
N GLU A 117 -22.00 5.05 4.57
CA GLU A 117 -22.19 5.02 3.13
C GLU A 117 -21.38 6.13 2.43
N GLY A 118 -21.42 7.35 2.93
CA GLY A 118 -20.62 8.47 2.40
C GLY A 118 -19.10 8.23 2.52
N ALA A 119 -18.64 7.52 3.57
CA ALA A 119 -17.24 7.15 3.70
C ALA A 119 -16.83 6.09 2.66
N LEU A 120 -17.72 5.15 2.34
CA LEU A 120 -17.49 4.16 1.28
C LEU A 120 -17.42 4.80 -0.10
N GLU A 121 -18.32 5.74 -0.40
CA GLU A 121 -18.30 6.52 -1.65
C GLU A 121 -16.98 7.31 -1.77
N THR A 122 -16.59 8.00 -0.70
CA THR A 122 -15.29 8.70 -0.63
C THR A 122 -14.13 7.71 -0.85
N GLY A 123 -14.16 6.55 -0.21
CA GLY A 123 -13.13 5.51 -0.37
C GLY A 123 -13.01 5.02 -1.81
N LEU A 124 -14.15 4.87 -2.51
CA LEU A 124 -14.18 4.49 -3.92
C LEU A 124 -13.54 5.58 -4.81
N GLU A 125 -13.90 6.86 -4.59
CA GLU A 125 -13.32 7.96 -5.35
C GLU A 125 -11.81 8.09 -5.12
N VAL A 126 -11.37 8.01 -3.87
CA VAL A 126 -9.96 8.08 -3.48
C VAL A 126 -9.16 6.94 -4.10
N THR A 127 -9.69 5.71 -4.05
CA THR A 127 -9.02 4.54 -4.62
C THR A 127 -8.96 4.61 -6.16
N THR A 128 -10.03 5.04 -6.81
CA THR A 128 -10.07 5.23 -8.27
C THR A 128 -9.05 6.28 -8.72
N ALA A 129 -8.97 7.41 -8.02
CA ALA A 129 -7.98 8.45 -8.28
C ALA A 129 -6.54 7.95 -8.11
N LEU A 130 -6.29 7.11 -7.08
CA LEU A 130 -4.99 6.48 -6.88
C LEU A 130 -4.60 5.56 -8.03
N ILE A 131 -5.50 4.69 -8.46
CA ILE A 131 -5.24 3.75 -9.57
C ILE A 131 -4.84 4.54 -10.82
N THR A 132 -5.58 5.60 -11.13
CA THR A 132 -5.27 6.48 -12.27
C THR A 132 -3.87 7.09 -12.12
N ALA A 133 -3.55 7.68 -10.97
CA ALA A 133 -2.26 8.31 -10.72
C ALA A 133 -1.08 7.30 -10.82
N VAL A 134 -1.24 6.10 -10.27
CA VAL A 134 -0.23 5.03 -10.36
C VAL A 134 0.04 4.64 -11.82
N VAL A 135 -1.03 4.42 -12.59
CA VAL A 135 -0.90 4.01 -14.00
C VAL A 135 -0.24 5.10 -14.83
N GLU A 136 -0.64 6.37 -14.68
CA GLU A 136 -0.03 7.49 -15.39
C GLU A 136 1.46 7.61 -15.10
N VAL A 137 1.87 7.58 -13.84
CA VAL A 137 3.28 7.64 -13.45
C VAL A 137 4.06 6.44 -13.96
N TRP A 138 3.47 5.24 -13.88
CA TRP A 138 4.11 4.02 -14.35
C TRP A 138 4.34 4.02 -15.87
N LEU A 139 3.36 4.48 -16.66
CA LEU A 139 3.49 4.59 -18.13
C LEU A 139 4.61 5.55 -18.51
N GLU A 140 4.69 6.72 -17.88
CA GLU A 140 5.76 7.70 -18.15
C GLU A 140 7.15 7.17 -17.88
N THR A 141 7.31 6.29 -16.86
CA THR A 141 8.60 5.64 -16.57
C THR A 141 8.99 4.58 -17.60
N LYS A 142 8.06 4.11 -18.43
CA LYS A 142 8.31 3.12 -19.48
C LYS A 142 8.68 3.78 -20.83
N ASP A 143 8.19 4.99 -21.04
CA ASP A 143 8.39 5.75 -22.31
C ASP A 143 9.67 6.60 -22.29
N GLY A 144 10.33 6.71 -21.14
CA GLY A 144 11.60 7.42 -20.97
C GLY A 144 12.78 6.48 -20.84
#